data_f4d9b65998f067cd3d3f47fcf90ffaae
#
_entry.id   f4d9b65998f067cd3d3f47fcf90ffaae
#
_cell.length_a   1.000
_cell.length_b   1.000
_cell.length_c   1.000
_cell.angle_alpha   90.00
_cell.angle_beta   90.00
_cell.angle_gamma   90.00
#
_symmetry.space_group_name_H-M   'P 1'
#
loop_
_entity.id
_entity.type
_entity.pdbx_description
1 polymer ?
#
loop_
_entity_poly.entity_id
_entity_poly.type
_entity_poly.pdbx_seq_one_letter_code
_entity_poly.pdbx_strand_id
1 'polypeptide(L)'
;MEQTTNTNQFNVLAEKPVGKLLLQYAIPAIVAMAASSVYNIIDGIFIGQGVGSEAIMGLALTSPLMSLTAAFGAMVGVGAATLMSVKLGQKDYSTAQKILGNVVIMNLTMGIALGIILLAFINPILRFFGASDVTLPYARSFMSIILVGNVVTHMYLGLNAMLRSTNRPQKAMFATFGTVILNCIFAPLFIFVLDWGIRGAACATILAQLCMLMWQIHLFSNQKDLIHLQRKFIKLDLKIVKESLLVGLPQFLINLCACMVAAMMTRSLTTYGGDIAVGAFGICNRLILFIVMVVIGLNQGMQPIAGYNFGAKHYDRVMGVLNRALCVGTVITLTGFVIGTFFPTPFVTLFAKDSPELITTASHALTCMIMMFPIVGIQIVSTAFFQSIGYAAKSIFLSLTRQLLFLVPAIFILPHLYNDPLEGLWHAAPLADGLASILAIVLLIKQIRKFKHNNAINSNL
;
A
#
# COMPACT_ATOMS: atom_id res chain seq x y z
N MET A 1 31.07 25.43 8.47
CA MET A 1 29.87 26.09 7.90
C MET A 1 29.01 25.17 7.07
N GLU A 2 29.51 24.18 6.33
CA GLU A 2 28.68 23.26 5.52
C GLU A 2 27.83 22.27 6.33
N GLN A 3 28.25 21.84 7.51
CA GLN A 3 27.46 20.94 8.36
C GLN A 3 26.20 21.61 8.96
N THR A 4 26.22 22.92 9.18
CA THR A 4 25.09 23.67 9.73
C THR A 4 23.94 23.87 8.74
N THR A 5 24.23 23.96 7.45
CA THR A 5 23.21 24.08 6.38
C THR A 5 22.44 22.78 6.16
N ASN A 6 23.08 21.63 6.38
CA ASN A 6 22.49 20.32 6.15
C ASN A 6 21.58 19.83 7.31
N THR A 7 21.84 20.26 8.53
CA THR A 7 20.98 19.97 9.71
C THR A 7 19.64 20.72 9.62
N ASN A 8 19.60 21.89 9.01
CA ASN A 8 18.38 22.68 8.81
C ASN A 8 17.36 21.97 7.89
N GLN A 9 17.78 21.03 7.06
CA GLN A 9 16.88 20.32 6.16
C GLN A 9 15.81 19.49 6.91
N PHE A 10 16.14 18.96 8.10
CA PHE A 10 15.20 18.17 8.91
C PHE A 10 14.48 19.00 9.98
N ASN A 11 14.99 20.18 10.34
CA ASN A 11 14.32 21.10 11.27
C ASN A 11 12.93 21.52 10.76
N VAL A 12 12.73 21.51 9.45
CA VAL A 12 11.41 21.74 8.81
C VAL A 12 10.33 20.81 9.38
N LEU A 13 10.66 19.55 9.70
CA LEU A 13 9.73 18.58 10.29
C LEU A 13 9.37 18.92 11.75
N ALA A 14 10.28 19.60 12.46
CA ALA A 14 10.09 20.06 13.83
C ALA A 14 9.40 21.43 13.93
N GLU A 15 9.63 22.34 12.99
CA GLU A 15 9.28 23.75 13.13
C GLU A 15 8.04 24.17 12.36
N LYS A 16 7.86 23.68 11.12
CA LYS A 16 6.69 24.06 10.29
C LYS A 16 5.36 23.70 10.95
N PRO A 17 4.30 24.51 10.75
CA PRO A 17 2.95 24.17 11.19
C PRO A 17 2.52 22.80 10.66
N VAL A 18 2.07 21.94 11.57
CA VAL A 18 1.77 20.52 11.29
C VAL A 18 0.76 20.34 10.14
N GLY A 19 -0.23 21.23 10.02
CA GLY A 19 -1.23 21.15 8.93
C GLY A 19 -0.60 21.39 7.55
N LYS A 20 0.23 22.44 7.42
CA LYS A 20 0.94 22.74 6.16
C LYS A 20 1.91 21.62 5.80
N LEU A 21 2.57 21.05 6.81
CA LEU A 21 3.50 19.96 6.64
C LEU A 21 2.77 18.68 6.17
N LEU A 22 1.64 18.33 6.80
CA LEU A 22 0.84 17.18 6.38
C LEU A 22 0.37 17.33 4.93
N LEU A 23 -0.12 18.49 4.52
CA LEU A 23 -0.51 18.74 3.13
C LEU A 23 0.68 18.61 2.16
N GLN A 24 1.84 19.16 2.53
CA GLN A 24 3.06 19.08 1.71
C GLN A 24 3.50 17.63 1.45
N TYR A 25 3.24 16.71 2.37
CA TYR A 25 3.59 15.30 2.25
C TYR A 25 2.45 14.44 1.72
N ALA A 26 1.21 14.71 2.16
CA ALA A 26 0.05 13.89 1.79
C ALA A 26 -0.39 14.12 0.34
N ILE A 27 -0.43 15.37 -0.14
CA ILE A 27 -0.87 15.66 -1.52
C ILE A 27 0.01 14.92 -2.54
N PRO A 28 1.35 15.01 -2.51
CA PRO A 28 2.19 14.23 -3.42
C PRO A 28 1.95 12.72 -3.33
N ALA A 29 1.77 12.19 -2.13
CA ALA A 29 1.55 10.76 -1.94
C ALA A 29 0.16 10.32 -2.44
N ILE A 30 -0.89 11.09 -2.18
CA ILE A 30 -2.26 10.83 -2.69
C ILE A 30 -2.26 10.84 -4.22
N VAL A 31 -1.67 11.87 -4.82
CA VAL A 31 -1.59 11.99 -6.28
C VAL A 31 -0.82 10.81 -6.88
N ALA A 32 0.30 10.39 -6.27
CA ALA A 32 1.06 9.22 -6.69
C ALA A 32 0.23 7.92 -6.61
N MET A 33 -0.56 7.73 -5.54
CA MET A 33 -1.43 6.56 -5.38
C MET A 33 -2.58 6.56 -6.39
N ALA A 34 -3.20 7.70 -6.64
CA ALA A 34 -4.23 7.85 -7.67
C ALA A 34 -3.67 7.53 -9.07
N ALA A 35 -2.50 8.07 -9.41
CA ALA A 35 -1.84 7.79 -10.69
C ALA A 35 -1.52 6.30 -10.86
N SER A 36 -1.05 5.63 -9.80
CA SER A 36 -0.79 4.18 -9.82
C SER A 36 -2.08 3.36 -10.04
N SER A 37 -3.22 3.81 -9.50
CA SER A 37 -4.51 3.15 -9.72
C SER A 37 -4.98 3.28 -11.17
N VAL A 38 -4.86 4.48 -11.74
CA VAL A 38 -5.19 4.74 -13.17
C VAL A 38 -4.27 3.94 -14.08
N TYR A 39 -2.98 3.87 -13.75
CA TYR A 39 -2.02 3.06 -14.50
C TYR A 39 -2.42 1.58 -14.60
N ASN A 40 -2.85 0.95 -13.50
CA ASN A 40 -3.28 -0.46 -13.53
C ASN A 40 -4.45 -0.69 -14.50
N ILE A 41 -5.34 0.29 -14.64
CA ILE A 41 -6.45 0.21 -15.60
C ILE A 41 -5.92 0.32 -17.04
N ILE A 42 -5.04 1.27 -17.31
CA ILE A 42 -4.45 1.53 -18.63
C ILE A 42 -3.64 0.32 -19.11
N ASP A 43 -2.83 -0.27 -18.23
CA ASP A 43 -2.02 -1.45 -18.53
C ASP A 43 -2.92 -2.64 -18.91
N GLY A 44 -4.01 -2.85 -18.18
CA GLY A 44 -5.02 -3.87 -18.53
C GLY A 44 -5.66 -3.63 -19.91
N ILE A 45 -5.92 -2.39 -20.29
CA ILE A 45 -6.47 -2.03 -21.62
C ILE A 45 -5.45 -2.37 -22.72
N PHE A 46 -4.18 -2.00 -22.56
CA PHE A 46 -3.13 -2.28 -23.55
C PHE A 46 -2.94 -3.78 -23.77
N ILE A 47 -2.92 -4.58 -22.69
CA ILE A 47 -2.81 -6.03 -22.79
C ILE A 47 -4.05 -6.63 -23.46
N GLY A 48 -5.23 -6.15 -23.12
CA GLY A 48 -6.49 -6.63 -23.71
C GLY A 48 -6.60 -6.38 -25.21
N GLN A 49 -6.22 -5.19 -25.64
CA GLN A 49 -6.28 -4.80 -27.05
C GLN A 49 -5.11 -5.38 -27.87
N GLY A 50 -3.94 -5.55 -27.28
CA GLY A 50 -2.75 -5.98 -28.00
C GLY A 50 -2.50 -7.48 -28.00
N VAL A 51 -3.02 -8.23 -27.01
CA VAL A 51 -2.72 -9.67 -26.87
C VAL A 51 -4.01 -10.51 -26.87
N GLY A 52 -5.11 -9.98 -26.34
CA GLY A 52 -6.40 -10.63 -26.34
C GLY A 52 -6.91 -11.04 -24.95
N SER A 53 -8.10 -11.62 -24.92
CA SER A 53 -8.83 -11.98 -23.69
C SER A 53 -8.12 -13.03 -22.84
N GLU A 54 -7.46 -14.01 -23.46
CA GLU A 54 -6.72 -15.06 -22.75
C GLU A 54 -5.54 -14.50 -21.96
N ALA A 55 -4.88 -13.48 -22.51
CA ALA A 55 -3.79 -12.77 -21.82
C ALA A 55 -4.30 -11.97 -20.61
N ILE A 56 -5.49 -11.34 -20.71
CA ILE A 56 -6.11 -10.65 -19.56
C ILE A 56 -6.42 -11.65 -18.45
N MET A 57 -6.99 -12.81 -18.81
CA MET A 57 -7.26 -13.88 -17.83
C MET A 57 -5.95 -14.37 -17.20
N GLY A 58 -4.92 -14.58 -18.00
CA GLY A 58 -3.57 -14.92 -17.49
C GLY A 58 -3.01 -13.85 -16.53
N LEU A 59 -3.13 -12.57 -16.90
CA LEU A 59 -2.70 -11.46 -16.04
C LEU A 59 -3.46 -11.42 -14.71
N ALA A 60 -4.78 -11.62 -14.75
CA ALA A 60 -5.60 -11.62 -13.54
C ALA A 60 -5.14 -12.68 -12.53
N LEU A 61 -4.74 -13.88 -13.03
CA LEU A 61 -4.21 -14.96 -12.20
C LEU A 61 -2.82 -14.65 -11.59
N THR A 62 -2.06 -13.74 -12.19
CA THR A 62 -0.76 -13.31 -11.63
C THR A 62 -0.90 -12.24 -10.54
N SER A 63 -2.03 -11.54 -10.48
CA SER A 63 -2.27 -10.41 -9.58
C SER A 63 -2.02 -10.74 -8.09
N PRO A 64 -2.48 -11.87 -7.52
CA PRO A 64 -2.18 -12.21 -6.13
C PRO A 64 -0.69 -12.42 -5.88
N LEU A 65 0.01 -13.05 -6.83
CA LEU A 65 1.45 -13.29 -6.72
C LEU A 65 2.25 -12.00 -6.82
N MET A 66 1.86 -11.09 -7.73
CA MET A 66 2.45 -9.75 -7.83
C MET A 66 2.25 -8.95 -6.53
N SER A 67 1.04 -9.00 -5.97
CA SER A 67 0.73 -8.32 -4.71
C SER A 67 1.55 -8.88 -3.55
N LEU A 68 1.76 -10.18 -3.50
CA LEU A 68 2.58 -10.84 -2.49
C LEU A 68 4.05 -10.44 -2.62
N THR A 69 4.62 -10.45 -3.84
CA THR A 69 6.02 -10.03 -4.05
C THR A 69 6.22 -8.56 -3.70
N ALA A 70 5.31 -7.68 -4.14
CA ALA A 70 5.35 -6.26 -3.80
C ALA A 70 5.22 -6.02 -2.28
N ALA A 71 4.47 -6.86 -1.56
CA ALA A 71 4.31 -6.77 -0.11
C ALA A 71 5.64 -6.99 0.63
N PHE A 72 6.52 -7.87 0.15
CA PHE A 72 7.87 -8.04 0.72
C PHE A 72 8.73 -6.78 0.53
N GLY A 73 8.74 -6.19 -0.67
CA GLY A 73 9.45 -4.94 -0.93
C GLY A 73 8.90 -3.77 -0.09
N ALA A 74 7.56 -3.69 0.05
CA ALA A 74 6.90 -2.70 0.88
C ALA A 74 7.21 -2.90 2.37
N MET A 75 7.31 -4.15 2.85
CA MET A 75 7.72 -4.46 4.23
C MET A 75 9.08 -3.85 4.56
N VAL A 76 10.06 -4.08 3.71
CA VAL A 76 11.41 -3.50 3.88
C VAL A 76 11.34 -1.98 3.79
N GLY A 77 10.68 -1.44 2.75
CA GLY A 77 10.61 0.00 2.49
C GLY A 77 9.92 0.77 3.61
N VAL A 78 8.72 0.36 4.02
CA VAL A 78 7.92 1.03 5.05
C VAL A 78 8.57 0.90 6.43
N GLY A 79 9.08 -0.30 6.75
CA GLY A 79 9.73 -0.54 8.04
C GLY A 79 11.00 0.30 8.22
N ALA A 80 11.87 0.30 7.23
CA ALA A 80 13.09 1.09 7.25
C ALA A 80 12.81 2.61 7.18
N ALA A 81 11.78 3.04 6.42
CA ALA A 81 11.38 4.46 6.37
C ALA A 81 10.88 4.97 7.73
N THR A 82 10.12 4.15 8.46
CA THR A 82 9.70 4.47 9.82
C THR A 82 10.91 4.59 10.76
N LEU A 83 11.78 3.58 10.75
CA LEU A 83 12.98 3.59 11.59
C LEU A 83 13.89 4.78 11.25
N MET A 84 14.09 5.08 9.97
CA MET A 84 14.80 6.26 9.47
C MET A 84 14.22 7.55 10.05
N SER A 85 12.89 7.73 9.96
CA SER A 85 12.22 8.95 10.43
C SER A 85 12.40 9.13 11.95
N VAL A 86 12.27 8.05 12.73
CA VAL A 86 12.49 8.07 14.19
C VAL A 86 13.94 8.42 14.52
N LYS A 87 14.93 7.82 13.83
CA LYS A 87 16.35 8.07 14.05
C LYS A 87 16.75 9.49 13.67
N LEU A 88 16.19 10.03 12.60
CA LEU A 88 16.37 11.43 12.21
C LEU A 88 15.82 12.39 13.29
N GLY A 89 14.67 12.07 13.88
CA GLY A 89 14.10 12.82 15.00
C GLY A 89 14.96 12.77 16.26
N GLN A 90 15.62 11.63 16.52
CA GLN A 90 16.61 11.46 17.58
C GLN A 90 17.96 12.14 17.29
N LYS A 91 18.14 12.73 16.11
CA LYS A 91 19.41 13.27 15.61
C LYS A 91 20.52 12.20 15.48
N ASP A 92 20.15 10.92 15.43
CA ASP A 92 21.08 9.80 15.23
C ASP A 92 21.33 9.59 13.73
N TYR A 93 22.07 10.50 13.14
CA TYR A 93 22.38 10.50 11.70
C TYR A 93 23.27 9.32 11.30
N SER A 94 24.10 8.81 12.22
CA SER A 94 24.94 7.63 11.96
C SER A 94 24.10 6.38 11.71
N THR A 95 23.13 6.11 12.59
CA THR A 95 22.20 4.99 12.40
C THR A 95 21.29 5.23 11.20
N ALA A 96 20.82 6.45 10.98
CA ALA A 96 20.03 6.80 9.81
C ALA A 96 20.78 6.48 8.49
N GLN A 97 22.08 6.81 8.44
CA GLN A 97 22.93 6.48 7.28
C GLN A 97 23.10 4.97 7.08
N LYS A 98 23.26 4.19 8.17
CA LYS A 98 23.30 2.72 8.10
C LYS A 98 22.00 2.11 7.63
N ILE A 99 20.83 2.70 8.01
CA ILE A 99 19.52 2.23 7.56
C ILE A 99 19.43 2.31 6.04
N LEU A 100 19.85 3.41 5.41
CA LEU A 100 19.83 3.55 3.95
C LEU A 100 20.69 2.46 3.28
N GLY A 101 21.88 2.17 3.79
CA GLY A 101 22.74 1.09 3.29
C GLY A 101 22.11 -0.30 3.45
N ASN A 102 21.45 -0.55 4.61
CA ASN A 102 20.76 -1.82 4.86
C ASN A 102 19.53 -2.00 3.96
N VAL A 103 18.78 -0.94 3.64
CA VAL A 103 17.65 -1.02 2.69
C VAL A 103 18.11 -1.54 1.33
N VAL A 104 19.25 -1.09 0.84
CA VAL A 104 19.83 -1.56 -0.44
C VAL A 104 20.10 -3.06 -0.37
N ILE A 105 20.79 -3.53 0.67
CA ILE A 105 21.14 -4.96 0.81
C ILE A 105 19.89 -5.81 1.00
N MET A 106 18.98 -5.38 1.87
CA MET A 106 17.73 -6.12 2.17
C MET A 106 16.88 -6.28 0.91
N ASN A 107 16.66 -5.21 0.15
CA ASN A 107 15.88 -5.29 -1.10
C ASN A 107 16.58 -6.12 -2.17
N LEU A 108 17.91 -6.02 -2.27
CA LEU A 108 18.69 -6.83 -3.20
C LEU A 108 18.61 -8.33 -2.84
N THR A 109 18.90 -8.68 -1.60
CA THR A 109 18.90 -10.09 -1.14
C THR A 109 17.52 -10.70 -1.18
N MET A 110 16.51 -9.97 -0.70
CA MET A 110 15.12 -10.43 -0.69
C MET A 110 14.55 -10.53 -2.11
N GLY A 111 14.86 -9.56 -2.99
CA GLY A 111 14.44 -9.59 -4.39
C GLY A 111 15.02 -10.78 -5.14
N ILE A 112 16.32 -11.08 -4.95
CA ILE A 112 16.98 -12.25 -5.55
C ILE A 112 16.40 -13.55 -4.97
N ALA A 113 16.34 -13.68 -3.64
CA ALA A 113 15.87 -14.91 -2.99
C ALA A 113 14.44 -15.25 -3.40
N LEU A 114 13.52 -14.28 -3.31
CA LEU A 114 12.13 -14.48 -3.74
C LEU A 114 12.03 -14.73 -5.24
N GLY A 115 12.79 -14.01 -6.06
CA GLY A 115 12.83 -14.23 -7.50
C GLY A 115 13.19 -15.68 -7.83
N ILE A 116 14.26 -16.21 -7.26
CA ILE A 116 14.71 -17.59 -7.48
C ILE A 116 13.68 -18.61 -6.99
N ILE A 117 13.19 -18.46 -5.75
CA ILE A 117 12.23 -19.38 -5.14
C ILE A 117 10.93 -19.42 -5.98
N LEU A 118 10.37 -18.25 -6.29
CA LEU A 118 9.11 -18.18 -7.00
C LEU A 118 9.23 -18.60 -8.46
N LEU A 119 10.37 -18.38 -9.12
CA LEU A 119 10.64 -18.90 -10.47
C LEU A 119 10.75 -20.43 -10.47
N ALA A 120 11.39 -21.03 -9.47
CA ALA A 120 11.50 -22.48 -9.35
C ALA A 120 10.12 -23.16 -9.21
N PHE A 121 9.17 -22.51 -8.53
CA PHE A 121 7.84 -23.04 -8.28
C PHE A 121 6.73 -22.33 -9.07
N ILE A 122 7.04 -21.61 -10.14
CA ILE A 122 6.08 -20.76 -10.87
C ILE A 122 4.85 -21.52 -11.37
N ASN A 123 5.06 -22.70 -11.97
CA ASN A 123 3.95 -23.49 -12.53
C ASN A 123 2.99 -24.01 -11.44
N PRO A 124 3.43 -24.68 -10.36
CA PRO A 124 2.54 -25.12 -9.30
C PRO A 124 1.84 -23.94 -8.61
N ILE A 125 2.51 -22.79 -8.44
CA ILE A 125 1.89 -21.61 -7.85
C ILE A 125 0.79 -21.05 -8.75
N LEU A 126 1.04 -20.88 -10.05
CA LEU A 126 0.03 -20.38 -10.98
C LEU A 126 -1.16 -21.34 -11.12
N ARG A 127 -0.91 -22.66 -11.14
CA ARG A 127 -1.99 -23.65 -11.11
C ARG A 127 -2.79 -23.61 -9.81
N PHE A 128 -2.14 -23.38 -8.67
CA PHE A 128 -2.84 -23.17 -7.39
C PHE A 128 -3.77 -21.95 -7.43
N PHE A 129 -3.39 -20.89 -8.14
CA PHE A 129 -4.26 -19.73 -8.37
C PHE A 129 -5.30 -19.91 -9.49
N GLY A 130 -5.40 -21.13 -10.07
CA GLY A 130 -6.43 -21.47 -11.03
C GLY A 130 -6.03 -21.35 -12.50
N ALA A 131 -4.73 -21.31 -12.82
CA ALA A 131 -4.30 -21.29 -14.20
C ALA A 131 -4.63 -22.61 -14.92
N SER A 132 -5.40 -22.50 -16.00
CA SER A 132 -5.70 -23.58 -16.95
C SER A 132 -4.54 -23.78 -17.93
N ASP A 133 -4.60 -24.87 -18.73
CA ASP A 133 -3.60 -25.10 -19.78
C ASP A 133 -3.58 -24.00 -20.84
N VAL A 134 -4.69 -23.28 -21.02
CA VAL A 134 -4.80 -22.14 -21.95
C VAL A 134 -4.16 -20.87 -21.35
N THR A 135 -4.43 -20.55 -20.09
CA THR A 135 -3.97 -19.30 -19.46
C THR A 135 -2.56 -19.38 -18.86
N LEU A 136 -2.09 -20.60 -18.53
CA LEU A 136 -0.78 -20.82 -17.92
C LEU A 136 0.38 -20.28 -18.76
N PRO A 137 0.45 -20.43 -20.08
CA PRO A 137 1.55 -19.89 -20.90
C PRO A 137 1.65 -18.37 -20.80
N TYR A 138 0.54 -17.66 -20.82
CA TYR A 138 0.47 -16.20 -20.69
C TYR A 138 0.90 -15.76 -19.30
N ALA A 139 0.30 -16.33 -18.25
CA ALA A 139 0.61 -16.03 -16.86
C ALA A 139 2.09 -16.30 -16.54
N ARG A 140 2.63 -17.44 -17.00
CA ARG A 140 4.05 -17.81 -16.83
C ARG A 140 4.97 -16.85 -17.55
N SER A 141 4.68 -16.52 -18.83
CA SER A 141 5.51 -15.61 -19.62
C SER A 141 5.62 -14.24 -19.00
N PHE A 142 4.49 -13.69 -18.53
CA PHE A 142 4.43 -12.40 -17.82
C PHE A 142 5.18 -12.47 -16.50
N MET A 143 4.82 -13.43 -15.64
CA MET A 143 5.31 -13.49 -14.28
C MET A 143 6.80 -13.83 -14.21
N SER A 144 7.34 -14.63 -15.14
CA SER A 144 8.77 -14.92 -15.20
C SER A 144 9.61 -13.65 -15.35
N ILE A 145 9.19 -12.72 -16.21
CA ILE A 145 9.90 -11.44 -16.42
C ILE A 145 9.78 -10.56 -15.18
N ILE A 146 8.57 -10.48 -14.57
CA ILE A 146 8.36 -9.73 -13.34
C ILE A 146 9.24 -10.27 -12.21
N LEU A 147 9.37 -11.60 -12.06
CA LEU A 147 10.18 -12.23 -11.02
C LEU A 147 11.68 -12.03 -11.23
N VAL A 148 12.15 -12.05 -12.48
CA VAL A 148 13.54 -11.67 -12.80
C VAL A 148 13.80 -10.21 -12.47
N GLY A 149 12.83 -9.31 -12.76
CA GLY A 149 12.90 -7.90 -12.44
C GLY A 149 12.56 -7.57 -10.98
N ASN A 150 12.28 -8.56 -10.13
CA ASN A 150 11.79 -8.33 -8.75
C ASN A 150 12.78 -7.53 -7.89
N VAL A 151 14.08 -7.70 -8.13
CA VAL A 151 15.14 -6.88 -7.50
C VAL A 151 14.95 -5.40 -7.80
N VAL A 152 14.65 -5.07 -9.06
CA VAL A 152 14.40 -3.67 -9.49
C VAL A 152 13.18 -3.12 -8.78
N THR A 153 12.08 -3.89 -8.75
CA THR A 153 10.84 -3.51 -8.08
C THR A 153 11.05 -3.26 -6.59
N HIS A 154 11.72 -4.17 -5.89
CA HIS A 154 11.98 -4.02 -4.45
C HIS A 154 12.87 -2.82 -4.15
N MET A 155 13.97 -2.65 -4.89
CA MET A 155 14.86 -1.49 -4.76
C MET A 155 14.14 -0.17 -5.02
N TYR A 156 13.33 -0.11 -6.08
CA TYR A 156 12.52 1.05 -6.43
C TYR A 156 11.55 1.42 -5.30
N LEU A 157 10.78 0.45 -4.77
CA LEU A 157 9.84 0.66 -3.68
C LEU A 157 10.55 1.08 -2.38
N GLY A 158 11.66 0.43 -2.05
CA GLY A 158 12.45 0.74 -0.87
C GLY A 158 13.03 2.16 -0.91
N LEU A 159 13.69 2.55 -2.00
CA LEU A 159 14.26 3.89 -2.14
C LEU A 159 13.18 4.98 -2.26
N ASN A 160 12.01 4.66 -2.84
CA ASN A 160 10.87 5.58 -2.86
C ASN A 160 10.37 5.91 -1.44
N ALA A 161 10.29 4.89 -0.57
CA ALA A 161 9.96 5.09 0.85
C ALA A 161 11.05 5.92 1.58
N MET A 162 12.33 5.69 1.27
CA MET A 162 13.45 6.49 1.82
C MET A 162 13.40 7.96 1.39
N LEU A 163 12.98 8.28 0.15
CA LEU A 163 12.81 9.67 -0.29
C LEU A 163 11.79 10.42 0.58
N ARG A 164 10.69 9.76 0.96
CA ARG A 164 9.69 10.38 1.85
C ARG A 164 10.24 10.62 3.25
N SER A 165 10.94 9.65 3.82
CA SER A 165 11.50 9.76 5.17
C SER A 165 12.66 10.75 5.26
N THR A 166 13.34 11.04 4.15
CA THR A 166 14.46 12.02 4.06
C THR A 166 14.01 13.41 3.59
N ASN A 167 12.76 13.80 3.88
CA ASN A 167 12.20 15.13 3.56
C ASN A 167 12.12 15.45 2.04
N ARG A 168 11.90 14.44 1.20
CA ARG A 168 11.80 14.59 -0.27
C ARG A 168 10.51 13.98 -0.84
N PRO A 169 9.31 14.29 -0.30
CA PRO A 169 8.06 13.66 -0.74
C PRO A 169 7.72 13.97 -2.21
N GLN A 170 8.05 15.17 -2.70
CA GLN A 170 7.85 15.53 -4.11
C GLN A 170 8.71 14.67 -5.05
N LYS A 171 9.98 14.37 -4.69
CA LYS A 171 10.82 13.50 -5.49
C LYS A 171 10.30 12.06 -5.50
N ALA A 172 9.75 11.57 -4.39
CA ALA A 172 9.07 10.29 -4.36
C ALA A 172 7.84 10.25 -5.27
N MET A 173 7.03 11.31 -5.30
CA MET A 173 5.92 11.47 -6.25
C MET A 173 6.42 11.46 -7.69
N PHE A 174 7.43 12.26 -8.04
CA PHE A 174 7.98 12.29 -9.39
C PHE A 174 8.55 10.93 -9.83
N ALA A 175 9.15 10.15 -8.91
CA ALA A 175 9.55 8.79 -9.22
C ALA A 175 8.35 7.91 -9.60
N THR A 176 7.24 8.00 -8.88
CA THR A 176 6.03 7.22 -9.18
C THR A 176 5.39 7.68 -10.50
N PHE A 177 5.25 8.99 -10.71
CA PHE A 177 4.74 9.55 -11.97
C PHE A 177 5.62 9.17 -13.16
N GLY A 178 6.92 9.30 -13.02
CA GLY A 178 7.88 8.92 -14.07
C GLY A 178 7.73 7.46 -14.45
N THR A 179 7.54 6.57 -13.48
CA THR A 179 7.29 5.14 -13.76
C THR A 179 5.99 4.97 -14.55
N VAL A 180 4.91 5.65 -14.15
CA VAL A 180 3.61 5.58 -14.85
C VAL A 180 3.74 6.08 -16.29
N ILE A 181 4.34 7.27 -16.50
CA ILE A 181 4.51 7.87 -17.83
C ILE A 181 5.39 6.98 -18.71
N LEU A 182 6.55 6.55 -18.21
CA LEU A 182 7.44 5.68 -18.97
C LEU A 182 6.78 4.36 -19.33
N ASN A 183 6.00 3.77 -18.42
CA ASN A 183 5.26 2.56 -18.74
C ASN A 183 4.18 2.80 -19.81
N CYS A 184 3.43 3.89 -19.73
CA CYS A 184 2.46 4.26 -20.77
C CYS A 184 3.10 4.49 -22.15
N ILE A 185 4.40 4.76 -22.21
CA ILE A 185 5.17 4.87 -23.48
C ILE A 185 5.70 3.50 -23.89
N PHE A 186 6.32 2.77 -22.97
CA PHE A 186 6.98 1.49 -23.28
C PHE A 186 6.00 0.36 -23.53
N ALA A 187 4.84 0.31 -22.83
CA ALA A 187 3.89 -0.76 -22.99
C ALA A 187 3.30 -0.81 -24.42
N PRO A 188 2.78 0.29 -25.00
CA PRO A 188 2.35 0.27 -26.41
C PRO A 188 3.49 -0.05 -27.36
N LEU A 189 4.68 0.50 -27.13
CA LEU A 189 5.85 0.23 -27.98
C LEU A 189 6.18 -1.27 -28.02
N PHE A 190 6.24 -1.92 -26.85
CA PHE A 190 6.63 -3.33 -26.78
C PHE A 190 5.50 -4.28 -27.16
N ILE A 191 4.25 -3.92 -26.91
CA ILE A 191 3.09 -4.75 -27.21
C ILE A 191 2.75 -4.66 -28.70
N PHE A 192 2.61 -3.44 -29.27
CA PHE A 192 2.06 -3.24 -30.62
C PHE A 192 3.14 -3.05 -31.70
N VAL A 193 4.27 -2.38 -31.37
CA VAL A 193 5.30 -2.10 -32.39
C VAL A 193 6.31 -3.24 -32.47
N LEU A 194 6.78 -3.76 -31.32
CA LEU A 194 7.73 -4.88 -31.28
C LEU A 194 7.07 -6.25 -31.28
N ASP A 195 5.72 -6.31 -31.16
CA ASP A 195 4.93 -7.54 -31.13
C ASP A 195 5.38 -8.57 -30.08
N TRP A 196 5.82 -8.08 -28.91
CA TRP A 196 6.23 -8.94 -27.81
C TRP A 196 5.05 -9.44 -26.95
N GLY A 197 3.83 -8.99 -27.26
CA GLY A 197 2.61 -9.37 -26.57
C GLY A 197 2.69 -9.15 -25.06
N ILE A 198 2.24 -10.14 -24.27
CA ILE A 198 2.22 -10.04 -22.81
C ILE A 198 3.62 -9.91 -22.18
N ARG A 199 4.66 -10.45 -22.83
CA ARG A 199 6.06 -10.26 -22.41
C ARG A 199 6.48 -8.80 -22.52
N GLY A 200 6.01 -8.10 -23.56
CA GLY A 200 6.23 -6.67 -23.75
C GLY A 200 5.70 -5.83 -22.61
N ALA A 201 4.49 -6.14 -22.10
CA ALA A 201 3.91 -5.47 -20.95
C ALA A 201 4.79 -5.64 -19.68
N ALA A 202 5.23 -6.86 -19.40
CA ALA A 202 6.11 -7.13 -18.27
C ALA A 202 7.47 -6.40 -18.38
N CYS A 203 8.08 -6.43 -19.58
CA CYS A 203 9.33 -5.71 -19.85
C CYS A 203 9.17 -4.20 -19.69
N ALA A 204 8.06 -3.63 -20.17
CA ALA A 204 7.75 -2.21 -20.03
C ALA A 204 7.69 -1.79 -18.56
N THR A 205 7.03 -2.59 -17.73
CA THR A 205 6.91 -2.34 -16.28
C THR A 205 8.28 -2.34 -15.61
N ILE A 206 9.11 -3.36 -15.84
CA ILE A 206 10.43 -3.46 -15.22
C ILE A 206 11.37 -2.37 -15.74
N LEU A 207 11.33 -2.06 -17.04
CA LEU A 207 12.18 -1.02 -17.62
C LEU A 207 11.80 0.37 -17.09
N ALA A 208 10.51 0.70 -16.98
CA ALA A 208 10.06 1.94 -16.40
C ALA A 208 10.51 2.10 -14.94
N GLN A 209 10.40 1.04 -14.15
CA GLN A 209 10.90 1.01 -12.77
C GLN A 209 12.41 1.14 -12.70
N LEU A 210 13.15 0.48 -13.61
CA LEU A 210 14.61 0.56 -13.68
C LEU A 210 15.09 1.99 -13.97
N CYS A 211 14.49 2.66 -14.94
CA CYS A 211 14.82 4.06 -15.26
C CYS A 211 14.62 4.97 -14.04
N MET A 212 13.50 4.82 -13.34
CA MET A 212 13.22 5.62 -12.14
C MET A 212 14.07 5.19 -10.94
N LEU A 213 14.43 3.92 -10.83
CA LEU A 213 15.40 3.44 -9.83
C LEU A 213 16.77 4.07 -10.03
N MET A 214 17.27 4.13 -11.27
CA MET A 214 18.54 4.80 -11.55
C MET A 214 18.50 6.27 -11.17
N TRP A 215 17.38 6.96 -11.45
CA TRP A 215 17.20 8.33 -11.01
C TRP A 215 17.16 8.46 -9.47
N GLN A 216 16.50 7.56 -8.75
CA GLN A 216 16.52 7.53 -7.27
C GLN A 216 17.92 7.29 -6.71
N ILE A 217 18.69 6.36 -7.29
CA ILE A 217 20.08 6.11 -6.92
C ILE A 217 20.92 7.37 -7.14
N HIS A 218 20.76 8.05 -8.29
CA HIS A 218 21.45 9.31 -8.57
C HIS A 218 21.11 10.38 -7.51
N LEU A 219 19.84 10.50 -7.10
CA LEU A 219 19.44 11.42 -6.03
C LEU A 219 20.12 11.11 -4.69
N PHE A 220 20.27 9.83 -4.34
CA PHE A 220 20.94 9.42 -3.10
C PHE A 220 22.49 9.38 -3.23
N SER A 221 23.03 9.52 -4.41
CA SER A 221 24.50 9.60 -4.63
C SER A 221 25.07 11.00 -4.40
N ASN A 222 24.20 12.02 -4.20
CA ASN A 222 24.63 13.38 -3.97
C ASN A 222 25.24 13.53 -2.57
N GLN A 223 26.57 13.69 -2.51
CA GLN A 223 27.33 13.83 -1.25
C GLN A 223 27.01 15.09 -0.44
N LYS A 224 26.35 16.08 -1.06
CA LYS A 224 25.91 17.30 -0.36
C LYS A 224 24.76 17.03 0.60
N ASP A 225 24.02 15.95 0.42
CA ASP A 225 22.91 15.59 1.30
C ASP A 225 23.41 14.90 2.55
N LEU A 226 22.78 15.20 3.70
CA LEU A 226 23.16 14.60 4.98
C LEU A 226 23.02 13.07 4.97
N ILE A 227 21.98 12.56 4.30
CA ILE A 227 21.75 11.13 4.11
C ILE A 227 21.93 10.81 2.65
N HIS A 228 23.00 10.11 2.32
CA HIS A 228 23.37 9.69 0.95
C HIS A 228 24.00 8.30 0.94
N LEU A 229 24.04 7.65 -0.20
CA LEU A 229 24.63 6.32 -0.34
C LEU A 229 26.16 6.38 -0.16
N GLN A 230 26.65 5.67 0.84
CA GLN A 230 28.10 5.53 1.10
C GLN A 230 28.46 4.05 1.12
N ARG A 231 29.45 3.65 0.33
CA ARG A 231 29.90 2.25 0.23
C ARG A 231 30.25 1.62 1.58
N LYS A 232 30.80 2.41 2.52
CA LYS A 232 31.19 1.92 3.85
C LYS A 232 30.01 1.49 4.72
N PHE A 233 28.81 2.03 4.46
CA PHE A 233 27.59 1.71 5.21
C PHE A 233 26.69 0.69 4.49
N ILE A 234 27.07 0.24 3.29
CA ILE A 234 26.44 -0.89 2.62
C ILE A 234 26.99 -2.17 3.26
N LYS A 235 26.60 -2.40 4.51
CA LYS A 235 26.93 -3.58 5.30
C LYS A 235 25.70 -4.02 6.06
N LEU A 236 25.48 -5.34 6.12
CA LEU A 236 24.34 -5.89 6.84
C LEU A 236 24.52 -5.69 8.35
N ASP A 237 23.60 -4.96 8.95
CA ASP A 237 23.48 -4.82 10.41
C ASP A 237 22.21 -5.56 10.84
N LEU A 238 22.37 -6.74 11.46
CA LEU A 238 21.27 -7.62 11.83
C LEU A 238 20.27 -6.95 12.78
N LYS A 239 20.70 -5.99 13.60
CA LYS A 239 19.81 -5.24 14.47
C LYS A 239 18.89 -4.34 13.65
N ILE A 240 19.46 -3.58 12.70
CA ILE A 240 18.67 -2.71 11.81
C ILE A 240 17.73 -3.55 10.94
N VAL A 241 18.22 -4.68 10.41
CA VAL A 241 17.39 -5.62 9.63
C VAL A 241 16.19 -6.10 10.43
N LYS A 242 16.42 -6.62 11.65
CA LYS A 242 15.36 -7.12 12.52
C LYS A 242 14.36 -6.03 12.88
N GLU A 243 14.81 -4.85 13.27
CA GLU A 243 13.95 -3.73 13.62
C GLU A 243 13.13 -3.26 12.41
N SER A 244 13.75 -3.13 11.23
CA SER A 244 13.06 -2.74 9.99
C SER A 244 12.00 -3.76 9.58
N LEU A 245 12.32 -5.05 9.60
CA LEU A 245 11.37 -6.11 9.24
C LEU A 245 10.20 -6.18 10.24
N LEU A 246 10.46 -6.06 11.55
CA LEU A 246 9.40 -6.05 12.55
C LEU A 246 8.44 -4.87 12.38
N VAL A 247 8.95 -3.67 12.12
CA VAL A 247 8.13 -2.47 11.90
C VAL A 247 7.40 -2.54 10.56
N GLY A 248 7.97 -3.17 9.55
CA GLY A 248 7.35 -3.35 8.24
C GLY A 248 6.37 -4.53 8.15
N LEU A 249 6.46 -5.50 9.08
CA LEU A 249 5.66 -6.73 9.09
C LEU A 249 4.13 -6.48 8.99
N PRO A 250 3.54 -5.45 9.64
CA PRO A 250 2.13 -5.14 9.47
C PRO A 250 1.73 -4.97 8.01
N GLN A 251 2.55 -4.29 7.21
CA GLN A 251 2.24 -4.04 5.79
C GLN A 251 2.21 -5.34 4.98
N PHE A 252 3.14 -6.25 5.24
CA PHE A 252 3.16 -7.58 4.63
C PHE A 252 1.92 -8.39 5.02
N LEU A 253 1.60 -8.45 6.31
CA LEU A 253 0.47 -9.21 6.83
C LEU A 253 -0.88 -8.68 6.31
N ILE A 254 -1.04 -7.35 6.18
CA ILE A 254 -2.24 -6.75 5.59
C ILE A 254 -2.45 -7.26 4.17
N ASN A 255 -1.40 -7.24 3.33
CA ASN A 255 -1.51 -7.69 1.93
C ASN A 255 -1.76 -9.20 1.84
N LEU A 256 -1.07 -10.00 2.65
CA LEU A 256 -1.28 -11.45 2.70
C LEU A 256 -2.72 -11.79 3.10
N CYS A 257 -3.22 -11.20 4.17
CA CYS A 257 -4.59 -11.41 4.62
C CYS A 257 -5.62 -10.92 3.60
N ALA A 258 -5.36 -9.78 2.94
CA ALA A 258 -6.25 -9.27 1.89
C ALA A 258 -6.39 -10.25 0.72
N CYS A 259 -5.28 -10.88 0.28
CA CYS A 259 -5.34 -11.93 -0.75
C CYS A 259 -6.15 -13.14 -0.30
N MET A 260 -5.97 -13.60 0.95
CA MET A 260 -6.73 -14.74 1.50
C MET A 260 -8.22 -14.42 1.62
N VAL A 261 -8.55 -13.25 2.16
CA VAL A 261 -9.94 -12.80 2.31
C VAL A 261 -10.63 -12.64 0.95
N ALA A 262 -9.94 -12.07 -0.04
CA ALA A 262 -10.49 -11.94 -1.39
C ALA A 262 -10.83 -13.31 -2.00
N ALA A 263 -9.96 -14.31 -1.85
CA ALA A 263 -10.21 -15.66 -2.31
C ALA A 263 -11.40 -16.33 -1.59
N MET A 264 -11.48 -16.19 -0.26
CA MET A 264 -12.60 -16.72 0.54
C MET A 264 -13.91 -16.04 0.16
N MET A 265 -13.91 -14.72 0.03
CA MET A 265 -15.09 -13.93 -0.35
C MET A 265 -15.58 -14.34 -1.73
N THR A 266 -14.69 -14.43 -2.73
CA THR A 266 -15.05 -14.85 -4.09
C THR A 266 -15.66 -16.26 -4.08
N ARG A 267 -15.06 -17.21 -3.36
CA ARG A 267 -15.60 -18.57 -3.25
C ARG A 267 -16.99 -18.60 -2.61
N SER A 268 -17.21 -17.87 -1.55
CA SER A 268 -18.52 -17.77 -0.88
C SER A 268 -19.56 -17.12 -1.80
N LEU A 269 -19.20 -16.04 -2.50
CA LEU A 269 -20.07 -15.36 -3.45
C LEU A 269 -20.46 -16.27 -4.63
N THR A 270 -19.50 -17.05 -5.16
CA THR A 270 -19.81 -18.05 -6.21
C THR A 270 -20.82 -19.09 -5.72
N THR A 271 -20.70 -19.52 -4.45
CA THR A 271 -21.59 -20.54 -3.88
C THR A 271 -23.02 -20.02 -3.67
N TYR A 272 -23.19 -18.78 -3.20
CA TYR A 272 -24.51 -18.27 -2.80
C TYR A 272 -25.15 -17.34 -3.83
N GLY A 273 -24.38 -16.67 -4.69
CA GLY A 273 -24.90 -15.68 -5.64
C GLY A 273 -24.41 -15.85 -7.09
N GLY A 274 -23.61 -16.89 -7.37
CA GLY A 274 -23.12 -17.18 -8.72
C GLY A 274 -22.23 -16.08 -9.32
N ASP A 275 -22.12 -16.08 -10.64
CA ASP A 275 -21.22 -15.19 -11.38
C ASP A 275 -21.61 -13.71 -11.27
N ILE A 276 -22.91 -13.42 -11.13
CA ILE A 276 -23.40 -12.05 -10.99
C ILE A 276 -22.92 -11.44 -9.67
N ALA A 277 -22.97 -12.17 -8.56
CA ALA A 277 -22.48 -11.71 -7.26
C ALA A 277 -20.96 -11.51 -7.27
N VAL A 278 -20.21 -12.39 -7.93
CA VAL A 278 -18.75 -12.23 -8.09
C VAL A 278 -18.43 -11.00 -8.94
N GLY A 279 -19.16 -10.78 -10.02
CA GLY A 279 -19.04 -9.60 -10.87
C GLY A 279 -19.36 -8.31 -10.11
N ALA A 280 -20.45 -8.30 -9.34
CA ALA A 280 -20.85 -7.19 -8.48
C ALA A 280 -19.75 -6.86 -7.45
N PHE A 281 -19.22 -7.87 -6.76
CA PHE A 281 -18.10 -7.71 -5.81
C PHE A 281 -16.86 -7.12 -6.49
N GLY A 282 -16.53 -7.58 -7.70
CA GLY A 282 -15.41 -7.05 -8.47
C GLY A 282 -15.53 -5.55 -8.76
N ILE A 283 -16.73 -5.09 -9.12
CA ILE A 283 -17.02 -3.66 -9.33
C ILE A 283 -16.92 -2.88 -8.02
N CYS A 284 -17.60 -3.35 -6.97
CA CYS A 284 -17.57 -2.72 -5.65
C CYS A 284 -16.15 -2.61 -5.11
N ASN A 285 -15.36 -3.67 -5.20
CA ASN A 285 -13.98 -3.68 -4.71
C ASN A 285 -13.09 -2.66 -5.42
N ARG A 286 -13.26 -2.44 -6.73
CA ARG A 286 -12.52 -1.41 -7.48
C ARG A 286 -12.85 0.00 -7.01
N LEU A 287 -14.14 0.29 -6.77
CA LEU A 287 -14.60 1.59 -6.27
C LEU A 287 -14.10 1.84 -4.84
N ILE A 288 -14.20 0.84 -3.97
CA ILE A 288 -13.71 0.86 -2.59
C ILE A 288 -12.20 1.08 -2.54
N LEU A 289 -11.44 0.33 -3.34
CA LEU A 289 -9.98 0.45 -3.42
C LEU A 289 -9.53 1.84 -3.83
N PHE A 290 -10.24 2.51 -4.72
CA PHE A 290 -9.91 3.88 -5.10
C PHE A 290 -9.94 4.83 -3.89
N ILE A 291 -11.00 4.76 -3.07
CA ILE A 291 -11.14 5.57 -1.84
C ILE A 291 -10.03 5.21 -0.83
N VAL A 292 -9.80 3.92 -0.62
CA VAL A 292 -8.78 3.41 0.30
C VAL A 292 -7.37 3.86 -0.14
N MET A 293 -7.06 3.91 -1.44
CA MET A 293 -5.77 4.37 -1.95
C MET A 293 -5.51 5.84 -1.62
N VAL A 294 -6.54 6.69 -1.61
CA VAL A 294 -6.42 8.09 -1.17
C VAL A 294 -6.03 8.15 0.31
N VAL A 295 -6.65 7.33 1.17
CA VAL A 295 -6.31 7.25 2.61
C VAL A 295 -4.90 6.67 2.81
N ILE A 296 -4.49 5.70 2.01
CA ILE A 296 -3.11 5.16 2.03
C ILE A 296 -2.11 6.27 1.67
N GLY A 297 -2.40 7.09 0.66
CA GLY A 297 -1.58 8.25 0.32
C GLY A 297 -1.45 9.24 1.48
N LEU A 298 -2.55 9.55 2.17
CA LEU A 298 -2.55 10.36 3.39
C LEU A 298 -1.63 9.76 4.48
N ASN A 299 -1.73 8.45 4.71
CA ASN A 299 -0.92 7.74 5.70
C ASN A 299 0.57 7.74 5.33
N GLN A 300 0.92 7.60 4.05
CA GLN A 300 2.30 7.73 3.59
C GLN A 300 2.87 9.14 3.81
N GLY A 301 2.02 10.16 3.73
CA GLY A 301 2.39 11.54 4.08
C GLY A 301 2.53 11.76 5.60
N MET A 302 1.68 11.14 6.41
CA MET A 302 1.70 11.21 7.87
C MET A 302 2.94 10.54 8.45
N GLN A 303 3.36 9.40 7.91
CA GLN A 303 4.39 8.51 8.44
C GLN A 303 5.71 9.22 8.78
N PRO A 304 6.38 9.96 7.88
CA PRO A 304 7.66 10.61 8.20
C PRO A 304 7.51 11.72 9.25
N ILE A 305 6.37 12.41 9.26
CA ILE A 305 6.12 13.50 10.21
C ILE A 305 5.90 12.94 11.62
N ALA A 306 5.05 11.92 11.75
CA ALA A 306 4.78 11.25 13.02
C ALA A 306 6.05 10.58 13.58
N GLY A 307 6.78 9.82 12.74
CA GLY A 307 8.00 9.12 13.13
C GLY A 307 9.10 10.08 13.60
N TYR A 308 9.35 11.16 12.85
CA TYR A 308 10.34 12.16 13.23
C TYR A 308 10.01 12.83 14.57
N ASN A 309 8.80 13.37 14.71
CA ASN A 309 8.40 14.07 15.93
C ASN A 309 8.32 13.13 17.14
N PHE A 310 7.97 11.84 16.92
CA PHE A 310 8.03 10.82 17.97
C PHE A 310 9.48 10.57 18.42
N GLY A 311 10.42 10.43 17.47
CA GLY A 311 11.85 10.30 17.76
C GLY A 311 12.42 11.49 18.52
N ALA A 312 11.99 12.72 18.17
CA ALA A 312 12.34 13.96 18.83
C ALA A 312 11.61 14.21 20.17
N LYS A 313 10.72 13.32 20.60
CA LYS A 313 9.87 13.44 21.80
C LYS A 313 8.91 14.65 21.78
N HIS A 314 8.61 15.20 20.59
CA HIS A 314 7.64 16.29 20.43
C HIS A 314 6.20 15.74 20.35
N TYR A 315 5.69 15.22 21.48
CA TYR A 315 4.41 14.51 21.52
C TYR A 315 3.20 15.38 21.14
N ASP A 316 3.24 16.70 21.38
CA ASP A 316 2.18 17.62 20.94
C ASP A 316 2.07 17.67 19.42
N ARG A 317 3.20 17.66 18.73
CA ARG A 317 3.24 17.63 17.27
C ARG A 317 2.79 16.26 16.73
N VAL A 318 3.17 15.17 17.42
CA VAL A 318 2.69 13.81 17.09
C VAL A 318 1.16 13.74 17.20
N MET A 319 0.57 14.26 18.29
CA MET A 319 -0.88 14.35 18.45
C MET A 319 -1.51 15.30 17.42
N GLY A 320 -0.86 16.40 17.13
CA GLY A 320 -1.30 17.37 16.13
C GLY A 320 -1.40 16.78 14.71
N VAL A 321 -0.44 15.96 14.28
CA VAL A 321 -0.47 15.30 12.98
C VAL A 321 -1.50 14.19 12.96
N LEU A 322 -1.61 13.41 14.04
CA LEU A 322 -2.60 12.36 14.19
C LEU A 322 -4.03 12.89 14.06
N ASN A 323 -4.37 13.93 14.84
CA ASN A 323 -5.72 14.51 14.82
C ASN A 323 -6.11 15.04 13.44
N ARG A 324 -5.18 15.68 12.73
CA ARG A 324 -5.41 16.15 11.36
C ARG A 324 -5.56 15.00 10.37
N ALA A 325 -4.72 13.98 10.50
CA ALA A 325 -4.81 12.79 9.64
C ALA A 325 -6.12 12.02 9.88
N LEU A 326 -6.58 11.91 11.14
CA LEU A 326 -7.89 11.34 11.47
C LEU A 326 -9.03 12.15 10.85
N CYS A 327 -9.00 13.48 10.99
CA CYS A 327 -10.02 14.36 10.41
C CYS A 327 -10.06 14.21 8.88
N VAL A 328 -8.93 14.34 8.20
CA VAL A 328 -8.85 14.23 6.74
C VAL A 328 -9.23 12.83 6.27
N GLY A 329 -8.73 11.77 6.93
CA GLY A 329 -9.07 10.39 6.62
C GLY A 329 -10.56 10.09 6.76
N THR A 330 -11.19 10.59 7.83
CA THR A 330 -12.64 10.48 8.04
C THR A 330 -13.42 11.26 6.98
N VAL A 331 -12.99 12.46 6.60
CA VAL A 331 -13.64 13.23 5.53
C VAL A 331 -13.57 12.46 4.20
N ILE A 332 -12.42 11.87 3.86
CA ILE A 332 -12.27 11.07 2.64
C ILE A 332 -13.22 9.87 2.65
N THR A 333 -13.25 9.11 3.73
CA THR A 333 -14.11 7.91 3.82
C THR A 333 -15.59 8.27 3.92
N LEU A 334 -15.94 9.36 4.60
CA LEU A 334 -17.30 9.91 4.63
C LEU A 334 -17.76 10.37 3.24
N THR A 335 -16.90 11.02 2.48
CA THR A 335 -17.19 11.40 1.09
C THR A 335 -17.45 10.15 0.24
N GLY A 336 -16.62 9.10 0.41
CA GLY A 336 -16.84 7.81 -0.25
C GLY A 336 -18.17 7.17 0.15
N PHE A 337 -18.54 7.24 1.43
CA PHE A 337 -19.83 6.77 1.93
C PHE A 337 -21.00 7.52 1.29
N VAL A 338 -20.98 8.86 1.29
CA VAL A 338 -22.05 9.68 0.69
C VAL A 338 -22.20 9.37 -0.80
N ILE A 339 -21.09 9.35 -1.53
CA ILE A 339 -21.11 9.06 -2.97
C ILE A 339 -21.67 7.65 -3.24
N GLY A 340 -21.14 6.63 -2.57
CA GLY A 340 -21.53 5.25 -2.83
C GLY A 340 -22.92 4.86 -2.29
N THR A 341 -23.46 5.60 -1.30
CA THR A 341 -24.80 5.35 -0.78
C THR A 341 -25.87 6.09 -1.58
N PHE A 342 -25.65 7.37 -1.91
CA PHE A 342 -26.66 8.19 -2.60
C PHE A 342 -26.57 8.13 -4.11
N PHE A 343 -25.41 7.78 -4.65
CA PHE A 343 -25.16 7.72 -6.11
C PHE A 343 -24.48 6.41 -6.53
N PRO A 344 -24.91 5.21 -6.08
CA PRO A 344 -24.22 3.97 -6.44
C PRO A 344 -24.32 3.66 -7.93
N THR A 345 -25.52 3.78 -8.50
CA THR A 345 -25.81 3.41 -9.89
C THR A 345 -24.94 4.12 -10.94
N PRO A 346 -24.77 5.46 -10.91
CA PRO A 346 -23.88 6.15 -11.86
C PRO A 346 -22.44 5.63 -11.87
N PHE A 347 -21.91 5.24 -10.72
CA PHE A 347 -20.53 4.72 -10.63
C PHE A 347 -20.45 3.25 -11.06
N VAL A 348 -21.47 2.44 -10.75
CA VAL A 348 -21.53 1.04 -11.16
C VAL A 348 -21.71 0.92 -12.69
N THR A 349 -22.53 1.78 -13.30
CA THR A 349 -22.77 1.78 -14.75
C THR A 349 -21.52 2.14 -15.58
N LEU A 350 -20.49 2.75 -14.98
CA LEU A 350 -19.21 2.94 -15.65
C LEU A 350 -18.52 1.62 -15.99
N PHE A 351 -18.84 0.54 -15.25
CA PHE A 351 -18.23 -0.78 -15.39
C PHE A 351 -19.15 -1.83 -16.03
N ALA A 352 -20.47 -1.63 -15.97
CA ALA A 352 -21.46 -2.60 -16.42
C ALA A 352 -22.62 -1.89 -17.13
N LYS A 353 -22.50 -1.64 -18.45
CA LYS A 353 -23.55 -0.95 -19.22
C LYS A 353 -24.67 -1.89 -19.69
N ASP A 354 -24.36 -3.16 -19.94
CA ASP A 354 -25.22 -4.06 -20.71
C ASP A 354 -25.99 -5.09 -19.85
N SER A 355 -25.84 -5.05 -18.53
CA SER A 355 -26.50 -6.00 -17.62
C SER A 355 -27.24 -5.29 -16.50
N PRO A 356 -28.58 -5.07 -16.63
CA PRO A 356 -29.38 -4.41 -15.59
C PRO A 356 -29.34 -5.14 -14.23
N GLU A 357 -29.31 -6.47 -14.26
CA GLU A 357 -29.23 -7.31 -13.07
C GLU A 357 -27.91 -7.10 -12.32
N LEU A 358 -26.79 -7.07 -13.03
CA LEU A 358 -25.47 -6.78 -12.44
C LEU A 358 -25.41 -5.36 -11.85
N ILE A 359 -25.99 -4.37 -12.53
CA ILE A 359 -26.06 -2.99 -12.03
C ILE A 359 -26.86 -2.92 -10.72
N THR A 360 -28.01 -3.58 -10.65
CA THR A 360 -28.86 -3.59 -9.46
C THR A 360 -28.15 -4.28 -8.30
N THR A 361 -27.60 -5.48 -8.52
CA THR A 361 -26.85 -6.25 -7.51
C THR A 361 -25.62 -5.49 -7.02
N ALA A 362 -24.83 -4.91 -7.92
CA ALA A 362 -23.62 -4.18 -7.55
C ALA A 362 -23.93 -2.86 -6.82
N SER A 363 -25.01 -2.15 -7.21
CA SER A 363 -25.43 -0.93 -6.52
C SER A 363 -25.88 -1.22 -5.09
N HIS A 364 -26.64 -2.29 -4.89
CA HIS A 364 -27.05 -2.75 -3.58
C HIS A 364 -25.85 -3.22 -2.73
N ALA A 365 -25.01 -4.08 -3.29
CA ALA A 365 -23.80 -4.57 -2.64
C ALA A 365 -22.86 -3.42 -2.22
N LEU A 366 -22.67 -2.42 -3.07
CA LEU A 366 -21.85 -1.25 -2.75
C LEU A 366 -22.40 -0.51 -1.54
N THR A 367 -23.69 -0.23 -1.52
CA THR A 367 -24.35 0.47 -0.41
C THR A 367 -24.17 -0.28 0.91
N CYS A 368 -24.33 -1.61 0.90
CA CYS A 368 -24.12 -2.46 2.08
C CYS A 368 -22.65 -2.42 2.51
N MET A 369 -21.70 -2.67 1.61
CA MET A 369 -20.28 -2.81 1.92
C MET A 369 -19.64 -1.53 2.49
N ILE A 370 -20.13 -0.35 2.11
CA ILE A 370 -19.57 0.92 2.60
C ILE A 370 -20.30 1.49 3.82
N MET A 371 -21.28 0.79 4.40
CA MET A 371 -22.08 1.28 5.52
C MET A 371 -21.25 1.82 6.69
N MET A 372 -20.11 1.21 7.00
CA MET A 372 -19.21 1.61 8.09
C MET A 372 -18.08 2.55 7.67
N PHE A 373 -18.07 3.02 6.42
CA PHE A 373 -17.04 3.93 5.91
C PHE A 373 -16.89 5.23 6.72
N PRO A 374 -17.94 5.82 7.31
CA PRO A 374 -17.79 6.99 8.19
C PRO A 374 -16.76 6.79 9.31
N ILE A 375 -16.58 5.58 9.79
CA ILE A 375 -15.64 5.26 10.88
C ILE A 375 -14.39 4.47 10.45
N VAL A 376 -14.40 3.86 9.26
CA VAL A 376 -13.27 3.08 8.74
C VAL A 376 -12.00 3.93 8.59
N GLY A 377 -12.14 5.21 8.24
CA GLY A 377 -11.02 6.15 8.17
C GLY A 377 -10.21 6.20 9.46
N ILE A 378 -10.88 6.15 10.61
CA ILE A 378 -10.23 6.13 11.93
C ILE A 378 -9.38 4.86 12.10
N GLN A 379 -9.91 3.71 11.71
CA GLN A 379 -9.20 2.43 11.83
C GLN A 379 -7.95 2.39 10.95
N ILE A 380 -8.07 2.80 9.67
CA ILE A 380 -6.95 2.79 8.70
C ILE A 380 -5.85 3.75 9.14
N VAL A 381 -6.21 4.98 9.55
CA VAL A 381 -5.24 5.99 10.00
C VAL A 381 -4.59 5.57 11.32
N SER A 382 -5.35 5.01 12.28
CA SER A 382 -4.82 4.56 13.57
C SER A 382 -3.80 3.43 13.40
N THR A 383 -4.09 2.46 12.53
CA THR A 383 -3.17 1.35 12.22
C THR A 383 -1.86 1.86 11.64
N ALA A 384 -1.93 2.76 10.65
CA ALA A 384 -0.78 3.39 10.03
C ALA A 384 -0.01 4.30 11.02
N PHE A 385 -0.72 4.98 11.90
CA PHE A 385 -0.11 5.80 12.95
C PHE A 385 0.75 4.97 13.91
N PHE A 386 0.23 3.86 14.44
CA PHE A 386 1.01 2.98 15.30
C PHE A 386 2.26 2.43 14.59
N GLN A 387 2.16 2.11 13.31
CA GLN A 387 3.31 1.73 12.49
C GLN A 387 4.31 2.89 12.37
N SER A 388 3.84 4.11 12.13
CA SER A 388 4.67 5.31 11.91
C SER A 388 5.54 5.69 13.11
N ILE A 389 5.09 5.37 14.32
CA ILE A 389 5.86 5.59 15.57
C ILE A 389 6.62 4.34 16.04
N GLY A 390 6.71 3.31 15.19
CA GLY A 390 7.44 2.07 15.48
C GLY A 390 6.72 1.08 16.40
N TYR A 391 5.44 1.27 16.70
CA TYR A 391 4.65 0.36 17.53
C TYR A 391 4.05 -0.78 16.70
N ALA A 392 4.95 -1.57 16.09
CA ALA A 392 4.60 -2.66 15.17
C ALA A 392 3.56 -3.63 15.75
N ALA A 393 3.71 -4.05 17.02
CA ALA A 393 2.79 -4.99 17.66
C ALA A 393 1.34 -4.48 17.69
N LYS A 394 1.11 -3.18 17.95
CA LYS A 394 -0.23 -2.60 17.94
C LYS A 394 -0.79 -2.51 16.52
N SER A 395 0.04 -2.16 15.54
CA SER A 395 -0.35 -2.11 14.14
C SER A 395 -0.70 -3.49 13.61
N ILE A 396 0.11 -4.52 13.90
CA ILE A 396 -0.17 -5.94 13.57
C ILE A 396 -1.49 -6.37 14.20
N PHE A 397 -1.67 -6.11 15.49
CA PHE A 397 -2.86 -6.50 16.22
C PHE A 397 -4.13 -5.91 15.58
N LEU A 398 -4.15 -4.60 15.30
CA LEU A 398 -5.29 -3.95 14.64
C LEU A 398 -5.57 -4.52 13.25
N SER A 399 -4.52 -4.75 12.45
CA SER A 399 -4.65 -5.26 11.09
C SER A 399 -5.18 -6.70 11.06
N LEU A 400 -4.58 -7.58 11.87
CA LEU A 400 -4.97 -8.98 11.93
C LEU A 400 -6.34 -9.18 12.56
N THR A 401 -6.68 -8.40 13.58
CA THR A 401 -7.99 -8.46 14.23
C THR A 401 -9.10 -8.14 13.21
N ARG A 402 -8.94 -7.09 12.40
CA ARG A 402 -9.91 -6.77 11.35
C ARG A 402 -10.08 -7.90 10.34
N GLN A 403 -8.96 -8.42 9.81
CA GLN A 403 -8.98 -9.39 8.72
C GLN A 403 -9.33 -10.81 9.19
N LEU A 404 -8.64 -11.31 10.22
CA LEU A 404 -8.74 -12.71 10.63
C LEU A 404 -9.76 -12.95 11.74
N LEU A 405 -9.87 -12.03 12.72
CA LEU A 405 -10.76 -12.25 13.85
C LEU A 405 -12.20 -11.78 13.57
N PHE A 406 -12.39 -10.78 12.72
CA PHE A 406 -13.73 -10.26 12.45
C PHE A 406 -14.21 -10.63 11.06
N LEU A 407 -13.43 -10.34 10.00
CA LEU A 407 -13.92 -10.51 8.64
C LEU A 407 -14.01 -11.97 8.21
N VAL A 408 -13.00 -12.79 8.48
CA VAL A 408 -13.04 -14.22 8.11
C VAL A 408 -14.20 -14.94 8.80
N PRO A 409 -14.41 -14.87 10.13
CA PRO A 409 -15.58 -15.46 10.75
C PRO A 409 -16.90 -14.92 10.21
N ALA A 410 -16.99 -13.59 9.94
CA ALA A 410 -18.19 -12.98 9.41
C ALA A 410 -18.58 -13.55 8.03
N ILE A 411 -17.60 -13.81 7.13
CA ILE A 411 -17.85 -14.41 5.82
C ILE A 411 -18.48 -15.81 5.95
N PHE A 412 -18.12 -16.59 6.99
CA PHE A 412 -18.67 -17.93 7.18
C PHE A 412 -19.93 -17.96 8.03
N ILE A 413 -20.10 -17.05 8.98
CA ILE A 413 -21.22 -17.09 9.95
C ILE A 413 -22.44 -16.33 9.42
N LEU A 414 -22.24 -15.10 8.87
CA LEU A 414 -23.37 -14.26 8.48
C LEU A 414 -24.29 -14.85 7.41
N PRO A 415 -23.79 -15.58 6.39
CA PRO A 415 -24.68 -16.22 5.42
C PRO A 415 -25.69 -17.17 6.04
N HIS A 416 -25.40 -17.74 7.21
CA HIS A 416 -26.29 -18.66 7.92
C HIS A 416 -27.27 -17.95 8.88
N LEU A 417 -27.04 -16.67 9.16
CA LEU A 417 -27.88 -15.87 10.04
C LEU A 417 -28.91 -15.02 9.31
N TYR A 418 -28.71 -14.79 8.00
CA TYR A 418 -29.60 -14.03 7.15
C TYR A 418 -30.53 -14.97 6.37
N ASN A 419 -31.76 -14.51 6.08
CA ASN A 419 -32.69 -15.26 5.23
C ASN A 419 -32.15 -15.45 3.80
N ASP A 420 -31.45 -14.42 3.28
CA ASP A 420 -30.66 -14.50 2.07
C ASP A 420 -29.18 -14.56 2.43
N PRO A 421 -28.49 -15.68 2.17
CA PRO A 421 -27.06 -15.83 2.46
C PRO A 421 -26.19 -14.78 1.77
N LEU A 422 -26.59 -14.27 0.60
CA LEU A 422 -25.87 -13.26 -0.13
C LEU A 422 -25.85 -11.91 0.61
N GLU A 423 -26.96 -11.55 1.25
CA GLU A 423 -27.04 -10.36 2.12
C GLU A 423 -26.05 -10.46 3.30
N GLY A 424 -25.94 -11.64 3.90
CA GLY A 424 -24.97 -11.89 4.97
C GLY A 424 -23.54 -11.63 4.51
N LEU A 425 -23.17 -11.99 3.27
CA LEU A 425 -21.85 -11.72 2.70
C LEU A 425 -21.59 -10.23 2.50
N TRP A 426 -22.59 -9.48 2.01
CA TRP A 426 -22.44 -8.01 1.85
C TRP A 426 -22.22 -7.28 3.17
N HIS A 427 -22.80 -7.80 4.27
CA HIS A 427 -22.67 -7.22 5.60
C HIS A 427 -21.41 -7.69 6.36
N ALA A 428 -20.66 -8.68 5.85
CA ALA A 428 -19.45 -9.18 6.50
C ALA A 428 -18.36 -8.10 6.66
N ALA A 429 -18.10 -7.32 5.61
CA ALA A 429 -17.10 -6.25 5.65
C ALA A 429 -17.50 -5.12 6.60
N PRO A 430 -18.73 -4.55 6.55
CA PRO A 430 -19.17 -3.54 7.53
C PRO A 430 -19.09 -3.99 8.98
N LEU A 431 -19.49 -5.21 9.28
CA LEU A 431 -19.39 -5.73 10.66
C LEU A 431 -17.95 -5.75 11.16
N ALA A 432 -17.04 -6.29 10.33
CA ALA A 432 -15.62 -6.34 10.66
C ALA A 432 -15.01 -4.93 10.82
N ASP A 433 -15.37 -4.01 9.94
CA ASP A 433 -14.91 -2.62 9.95
C ASP A 433 -15.42 -1.87 11.19
N GLY A 434 -16.68 -2.07 11.57
CA GLY A 434 -17.25 -1.48 12.78
C GLY A 434 -16.52 -1.94 14.03
N LEU A 435 -16.37 -3.25 14.23
CA LEU A 435 -15.69 -3.83 15.38
C LEU A 435 -14.21 -3.42 15.44
N ALA A 436 -13.51 -3.44 14.30
CA ALA A 436 -12.12 -3.02 14.23
C ALA A 436 -11.95 -1.52 14.52
N SER A 437 -12.88 -0.69 14.09
CA SER A 437 -12.86 0.75 14.37
C SER A 437 -13.03 1.05 15.85
N ILE A 438 -13.95 0.36 16.54
CA ILE A 438 -14.11 0.48 17.99
C ILE A 438 -12.82 0.11 18.72
N LEU A 439 -12.20 -1.00 18.33
CA LEU A 439 -10.93 -1.45 18.92
C LEU A 439 -9.81 -0.43 18.67
N ALA A 440 -9.73 0.12 17.45
CA ALA A 440 -8.75 1.14 17.10
C ALA A 440 -8.93 2.41 17.95
N ILE A 441 -10.16 2.87 18.15
CA ILE A 441 -10.49 4.03 19.00
C ILE A 441 -10.03 3.78 20.44
N VAL A 442 -10.32 2.61 21.01
CA VAL A 442 -9.92 2.27 22.39
C VAL A 442 -8.41 2.31 22.56
N LEU A 443 -7.66 1.68 21.63
CA LEU A 443 -6.20 1.69 21.67
C LEU A 443 -5.61 3.09 21.46
N LEU A 444 -6.24 3.88 20.60
CA LEU A 444 -5.82 5.24 20.31
C LEU A 444 -6.00 6.15 21.54
N ILE A 445 -7.15 6.08 22.21
CA ILE A 445 -7.43 6.86 23.44
C ILE A 445 -6.39 6.51 24.52
N LYS A 446 -6.10 5.21 24.73
CA LYS A 446 -5.06 4.78 25.67
C LYS A 446 -3.68 5.37 25.31
N GLN A 447 -3.33 5.43 24.02
CA GLN A 447 -2.05 5.97 23.58
C GLN A 447 -1.99 7.50 23.72
N ILE A 448 -3.06 8.22 23.40
CA ILE A 448 -3.15 9.68 23.58
C ILE A 448 -3.00 10.06 25.05
N ARG A 449 -3.65 9.33 25.96
CA ARG A 449 -3.49 9.53 27.42
C ARG A 449 -2.04 9.38 27.85
N LYS A 450 -1.34 8.36 27.33
CA LYS A 450 0.08 8.13 27.60
C LYS A 450 0.96 9.29 27.09
N PHE A 451 0.66 9.83 25.90
CA PHE A 451 1.40 10.98 25.37
C PHE A 451 1.18 12.26 26.19
N LYS A 452 -0.07 12.51 26.61
CA LYS A 452 -0.36 13.66 27.50
C LYS A 452 0.37 13.57 28.83
N HIS A 453 0.44 12.39 29.42
CA HIS A 453 1.19 12.15 30.65
C HIS A 453 2.69 12.39 30.46
N ASN A 454 3.28 11.86 29.37
CA ASN A 454 4.69 12.04 29.06
C ASN A 454 5.04 13.52 28.78
N ASN A 455 4.14 14.29 28.15
CA ASN A 455 4.33 15.71 27.93
C ASN A 455 4.34 16.49 29.26
N ALA A 456 3.43 16.17 30.18
CA ALA A 456 3.38 16.80 31.48
C ALA A 456 4.69 16.57 32.30
N ILE A 457 5.29 15.39 32.17
CA ILE A 457 6.59 15.11 32.79
C ILE A 457 7.71 15.94 32.13
N ASN A 458 7.74 15.98 30.78
CA ASN A 458 8.79 16.73 30.07
C ASN A 458 8.70 18.26 30.23
N SER A 459 7.51 18.81 30.54
CA SER A 459 7.33 20.24 30.80
C SER A 459 7.73 20.65 32.23
N ASN A 460 7.90 19.69 33.13
CA ASN A 460 8.31 19.89 34.54
C ASN A 460 9.82 19.63 34.77
N LEU A 461 10.54 19.21 33.73
CA LEU A 461 12.00 19.06 33.69
C LEU A 461 12.63 20.18 32.87
#